data_06263f8f51a001fce91d58701e00a126
#
_entry.id   06263f8f51a001fce91d58701e00a126
#
_cell.length_a   1.000
_cell.length_b   1.000
_cell.length_c   1.000
_cell.angle_alpha   90.00
_cell.angle_beta   90.00
_cell.angle_gamma   90.00
#
_symmetry.space_group_name_H-M   'P 1'
#
loop_
_entity.id
_entity.type
_entity.pdbx_description
1 polymer ?
#
loop_
_entity_poly.entity_id
_entity_poly.type
_entity_poly.pdbx_seq_one_letter_code
_entity_poly.pdbx_strand_id
1 'polypeptide(L)'
;MFILFFVIGIALAIALPIICHDNEASGLGVVISIIALGGILINIGILVWGRTLDDKIAMYEQENAAIEQSVDVLVKDYYKHESDTYSSLKPENAVLFASAYPELQSNELATKQLEIYVDNNNKIKELKEDQINLSRNRFWLYFGG
;
A
#
# COMPACT_ATOMS: atom_id res chain seq x y z
N MET A 1 10.24 -7.46 -19.41
CA MET A 1 10.20 -7.80 -20.85
C MET A 1 9.31 -6.83 -21.64
N PHE A 2 8.08 -6.57 -21.25
CA PHE A 2 7.17 -5.65 -21.95
C PHE A 2 7.70 -4.21 -22.10
N ILE A 3 8.39 -3.65 -21.11
CA ILE A 3 9.01 -2.31 -21.23
C ILE A 3 10.02 -2.28 -22.36
N LEU A 4 10.81 -3.33 -22.52
CA LEU A 4 11.77 -3.45 -23.61
C LEU A 4 11.05 -3.48 -24.98
N PHE A 5 9.93 -4.22 -25.10
CA PHE A 5 9.11 -4.24 -26.32
C PHE A 5 8.52 -2.86 -26.63
N PHE A 6 8.06 -2.10 -25.62
CA PHE A 6 7.58 -0.73 -25.85
C PHE A 6 8.67 0.22 -26.30
N VAL A 7 9.88 0.12 -25.72
CA VAL A 7 11.03 0.94 -26.16
C VAL A 7 11.44 0.59 -27.58
N ILE A 8 11.51 -0.69 -27.91
CA ILE A 8 11.79 -1.17 -29.28
C ILE A 8 10.67 -0.72 -30.24
N GLY A 9 9.40 -0.81 -29.83
CA GLY A 9 8.26 -0.35 -30.61
C GLY A 9 8.34 1.14 -30.97
N ILE A 10 8.70 1.98 -30.01
CA ILE A 10 8.91 3.43 -30.25
C ILE A 10 10.09 3.65 -31.21
N ALA A 11 11.22 2.98 -31.00
CA ALA A 11 12.38 3.11 -31.85
C ALA A 11 12.05 2.70 -33.30
N LEU A 12 11.32 1.61 -33.51
CA LEU A 12 10.85 1.16 -34.81
C LEU A 12 9.84 2.13 -35.44
N ALA A 13 8.91 2.68 -34.65
CA ALA A 13 7.93 3.64 -35.12
C ALA A 13 8.55 4.96 -35.63
N ILE A 14 9.68 5.36 -35.04
CA ILE A 14 10.45 6.52 -35.49
C ILE A 14 11.34 6.16 -36.72
N ALA A 15 11.92 4.98 -36.73
CA ALA A 15 12.87 4.56 -37.78
C ALA A 15 12.14 4.19 -39.09
N LEU A 16 10.97 3.54 -39.04
CA LEU A 16 10.27 3.08 -40.22
C LEU A 16 9.88 4.19 -41.22
N PRO A 17 9.30 5.34 -40.81
CA PRO A 17 9.00 6.44 -41.72
C PRO A 17 10.24 7.07 -42.36
N ILE A 18 11.36 7.07 -41.62
CA ILE A 18 12.65 7.63 -42.12
C ILE A 18 13.27 6.72 -43.19
N ILE A 19 13.15 5.39 -43.00
CA ILE A 19 13.77 4.40 -43.87
C ILE A 19 12.93 4.15 -45.14
N CYS A 20 11.62 4.07 -45.03
CA CYS A 20 10.75 3.60 -46.09
C CYS A 20 10.20 4.71 -47.01
N HIS A 21 10.24 5.98 -46.61
CA HIS A 21 9.76 7.15 -47.41
C HIS A 21 8.33 7.01 -47.99
N ASP A 22 7.54 6.03 -47.51
CA ASP A 22 6.18 5.70 -47.97
C ASP A 22 5.14 6.26 -47.02
N ASN A 23 4.06 6.86 -47.55
CA ASN A 23 3.00 7.45 -46.78
C ASN A 23 2.20 6.40 -45.94
N GLU A 24 2.09 5.16 -46.41
CA GLU A 24 1.42 4.07 -45.67
C GLU A 24 2.27 3.61 -44.48
N ALA A 25 3.58 3.52 -44.62
CA ALA A 25 4.52 3.18 -43.53
C ALA A 25 4.49 4.25 -42.41
N SER A 26 4.27 5.52 -42.76
CA SER A 26 4.14 6.58 -41.76
C SER A 26 2.88 6.46 -40.89
N GLY A 27 1.75 6.04 -41.49
CA GLY A 27 0.49 5.80 -40.76
C GLY A 27 0.60 4.68 -39.72
N LEU A 28 1.22 3.55 -40.09
CA LEU A 28 1.49 2.44 -39.18
C LEU A 28 2.44 2.85 -38.06
N GLY A 29 3.46 3.64 -38.33
CA GLY A 29 4.40 4.16 -37.34
C GLY A 29 3.71 5.01 -36.28
N VAL A 30 2.77 5.87 -36.65
CA VAL A 30 1.96 6.69 -35.72
C VAL A 30 1.12 5.80 -34.82
N VAL A 31 0.42 4.79 -35.35
CA VAL A 31 -0.40 3.88 -34.54
C VAL A 31 0.44 3.12 -33.52
N ILE A 32 1.59 2.59 -33.92
CA ILE A 32 2.52 1.88 -33.02
C ILE A 32 3.02 2.82 -31.93
N SER A 33 3.34 4.07 -32.26
CA SER A 33 3.79 5.08 -31.29
C SER A 33 2.72 5.38 -30.22
N ILE A 34 1.46 5.51 -30.63
CA ILE A 34 0.34 5.76 -29.68
C ILE A 34 0.18 4.58 -28.73
N ILE A 35 0.22 3.33 -29.24
CA ILE A 35 0.12 2.13 -28.41
C ILE A 35 1.29 2.05 -27.42
N ALA A 36 2.50 2.33 -27.89
CA ALA A 36 3.70 2.31 -27.05
C ALA A 36 3.66 3.37 -25.95
N LEU A 37 3.23 4.60 -26.24
CA LEU A 37 3.04 5.66 -25.26
C LEU A 37 1.97 5.27 -24.22
N GLY A 38 0.84 4.73 -24.66
CA GLY A 38 -0.20 4.22 -23.77
C GLY A 38 0.34 3.16 -22.81
N GLY A 39 1.11 2.21 -23.31
CA GLY A 39 1.77 1.18 -22.49
C GLY A 39 2.74 1.76 -21.44
N ILE A 40 3.52 2.78 -21.79
CA ILE A 40 4.42 3.45 -20.84
C ILE A 40 3.62 4.14 -19.74
N LEU A 41 2.56 4.87 -20.07
CA LEU A 41 1.73 5.56 -19.08
C LEU A 41 1.07 4.58 -18.09
N ILE A 42 0.59 3.43 -18.57
CA ILE A 42 0.05 2.37 -17.72
C ILE A 42 1.13 1.86 -16.75
N ASN A 43 2.35 1.61 -17.23
CA ASN A 43 3.45 1.14 -16.38
C ASN A 43 3.82 2.16 -15.30
N ILE A 44 3.89 3.45 -15.66
CA ILE A 44 4.14 4.53 -14.68
C ILE A 44 3.01 4.56 -13.64
N GLY A 45 1.75 4.46 -14.07
CA GLY A 45 0.59 4.41 -13.18
C GLY A 45 0.68 3.27 -12.15
N ILE A 46 1.05 2.07 -12.60
CA ILE A 46 1.22 0.90 -11.72
C ILE A 46 2.36 1.11 -10.71
N LEU A 47 3.47 1.73 -11.11
CA LEU A 47 4.59 2.02 -10.22
C LEU A 47 4.23 3.06 -9.16
N VAL A 48 3.57 4.15 -9.57
CA VAL A 48 3.12 5.21 -8.65
C VAL A 48 2.08 4.65 -7.67
N TRP A 49 1.11 3.88 -8.16
CA TRP A 49 0.10 3.26 -7.30
C TRP A 49 0.73 2.32 -6.26
N GLY A 50 1.73 1.52 -6.66
CA GLY A 50 2.44 0.65 -5.72
C GLY A 50 3.11 1.42 -4.57
N ARG A 51 3.78 2.54 -4.86
CA ARG A 51 4.36 3.41 -3.82
C ARG A 51 3.29 4.00 -2.91
N THR A 52 2.18 4.46 -3.48
CA THR A 52 1.06 5.01 -2.70
C THR A 52 0.45 3.97 -1.74
N LEU A 53 0.41 2.68 -2.12
CA LEU A 53 -0.03 1.60 -1.22
C LEU A 53 0.94 1.42 -0.05
N ASP A 54 2.25 1.38 -0.33
CA ASP A 54 3.28 1.25 0.70
C ASP A 54 3.21 2.41 1.70
N ASP A 55 3.10 3.65 1.20
CA ASP A 55 3.01 4.86 2.03
C ASP A 55 1.75 4.85 2.91
N LYS A 56 0.60 4.41 2.39
CA LYS A 56 -0.64 4.29 3.16
C LYS A 56 -0.55 3.23 4.25
N ILE A 57 0.03 2.08 3.95
CA ILE A 57 0.24 1.01 4.94
C ILE A 57 1.13 1.55 6.07
N ALA A 58 2.26 2.19 5.74
CA ALA A 58 3.17 2.75 6.72
C ALA A 58 2.49 3.83 7.59
N MET A 59 1.63 4.67 7.00
CA MET A 59 0.86 5.67 7.73
C MET A 59 -0.06 5.03 8.79
N TYR A 60 -0.84 4.00 8.41
CA TYR A 60 -1.73 3.32 9.36
C TYR A 60 -0.96 2.52 10.41
N GLU A 61 0.17 1.91 10.07
CA GLU A 61 1.03 1.22 11.02
C GLU A 61 1.64 2.21 12.03
N GLN A 62 2.02 3.42 11.60
CA GLN A 62 2.51 4.48 12.49
C GLN A 62 1.39 5.02 13.40
N GLU A 63 0.17 5.19 12.89
CA GLU A 63 -0.99 5.60 13.68
C GLU A 63 -1.32 4.55 14.74
N ASN A 64 -1.30 3.26 14.37
CA ASN A 64 -1.49 2.16 15.30
C ASN A 64 -0.43 2.15 16.42
N ALA A 65 0.83 2.39 16.10
CA ALA A 65 1.90 2.47 17.10
C ALA A 65 1.68 3.64 18.07
N ALA A 66 1.17 4.79 17.60
CA ALA A 66 0.81 5.92 18.46
C ALA A 66 -0.39 5.59 19.37
N ILE A 67 -1.39 4.88 18.85
CA ILE A 67 -2.54 4.39 19.64
C ILE A 67 -2.05 3.43 20.72
N GLU A 68 -1.20 2.46 20.39
CA GLU A 68 -0.63 1.51 21.36
C GLU A 68 0.10 2.23 22.51
N GLN A 69 0.90 3.25 22.21
CA GLN A 69 1.56 4.06 23.23
C GLN A 69 0.57 4.83 24.10
N SER A 70 -0.46 5.40 23.50
CA SER A 70 -1.50 6.15 24.23
C SER A 70 -2.31 5.23 25.15
N VAL A 71 -2.71 4.07 24.65
CA VAL A 71 -3.43 3.06 25.43
C VAL A 71 -2.56 2.50 26.55
N ASP A 72 -1.26 2.27 26.31
CA ASP A 72 -0.32 1.82 27.35
C ASP A 72 -0.21 2.84 28.51
N VAL A 73 -0.22 4.14 28.20
CA VAL A 73 -0.23 5.20 29.22
C VAL A 73 -1.53 5.18 30.02
N LEU A 74 -2.69 5.04 29.34
CA LEU A 74 -3.99 4.96 30.02
C LEU A 74 -4.10 3.72 30.92
N VAL A 75 -3.63 2.58 30.45
CA VAL A 75 -3.58 1.34 31.22
C VAL A 75 -2.68 1.51 32.45
N LYS A 76 -1.49 2.05 32.31
CA LYS A 76 -0.57 2.31 33.42
C LYS A 76 -1.13 3.28 34.44
N ASP A 77 -1.82 4.35 34.02
CA ASP A 77 -2.41 5.32 34.94
C ASP A 77 -3.60 4.72 35.72
N TYR A 78 -4.40 3.87 35.04
CA TYR A 78 -5.52 3.17 35.66
C TYR A 78 -5.05 2.16 36.74
N TYR A 79 -3.99 1.39 36.46
CA TYR A 79 -3.44 0.39 37.36
C TYR A 79 -2.32 0.89 38.29
N LYS A 80 -2.09 2.20 38.35
CA LYS A 80 -1.04 2.81 39.17
C LYS A 80 -1.18 2.49 40.68
N HIS A 81 -2.39 2.16 41.12
CA HIS A 81 -2.67 1.72 42.49
C HIS A 81 -2.55 0.20 42.69
N GLU A 82 -2.39 -0.58 41.63
CA GLU A 82 -2.19 -2.04 41.63
C GLU A 82 -0.86 -2.43 40.97
N SER A 83 0.23 -1.72 41.37
CA SER A 83 1.52 -1.81 40.69
C SER A 83 2.13 -3.23 40.63
N ASP A 84 1.83 -4.07 41.60
CA ASP A 84 2.37 -5.44 41.69
C ASP A 84 1.67 -6.37 40.66
N THR A 85 0.38 -6.13 40.38
CA THR A 85 -0.39 -6.94 39.44
C THR A 85 -0.06 -6.56 38.00
N TYR A 86 0.18 -5.27 37.71
CA TYR A 86 0.53 -4.82 36.35
C TYR A 86 1.92 -5.30 35.91
N SER A 87 2.90 -5.30 36.82
CA SER A 87 4.27 -5.75 36.49
C SER A 87 4.34 -7.26 36.19
N SER A 88 3.43 -8.07 36.77
CA SER A 88 3.32 -9.51 36.50
C SER A 88 2.51 -9.85 35.22
N LEU A 89 1.63 -8.94 34.78
CA LEU A 89 0.75 -9.13 33.63
C LEU A 89 1.18 -8.32 32.39
N LYS A 90 2.44 -7.84 32.35
CA LYS A 90 2.95 -6.98 31.28
C LYS A 90 2.50 -7.49 29.91
N PRO A 91 1.44 -6.94 29.30
CA PRO A 91 0.91 -7.45 28.06
C PRO A 91 1.85 -7.07 26.92
N GLU A 92 2.12 -8.01 26.02
CA GLU A 92 2.89 -7.76 24.81
C GLU A 92 2.20 -6.75 23.89
N ASN A 93 0.88 -6.55 24.09
CA ASN A 93 0.06 -5.61 23.33
C ASN A 93 -0.96 -4.91 24.25
N ALA A 94 -0.75 -3.61 24.49
CA ALA A 94 -1.61 -2.77 25.33
C ALA A 94 -3.07 -2.70 24.81
N VAL A 95 -3.26 -2.76 23.51
CA VAL A 95 -4.58 -2.72 22.85
C VAL A 95 -5.39 -3.99 23.15
N LEU A 96 -4.76 -5.18 23.05
CA LEU A 96 -5.41 -6.44 23.41
C LEU A 96 -5.75 -6.47 24.89
N PHE A 97 -4.86 -5.95 25.74
CA PHE A 97 -5.11 -5.82 27.16
C PHE A 97 -6.31 -4.92 27.47
N ALA A 98 -6.36 -3.72 26.89
CA ALA A 98 -7.46 -2.78 27.07
C ALA A 98 -8.81 -3.37 26.59
N SER A 99 -8.80 -4.15 25.50
CA SER A 99 -10.01 -4.79 24.99
C SER A 99 -10.54 -5.92 25.91
N ALA A 100 -9.68 -6.51 26.72
CA ALA A 100 -10.05 -7.58 27.66
C ALA A 100 -10.59 -7.06 29.01
N TYR A 101 -10.40 -5.77 29.31
CA TYR A 101 -10.80 -5.17 30.60
C TYR A 101 -12.03 -4.27 30.43
N PRO A 102 -13.20 -4.65 30.97
CA PRO A 102 -14.45 -3.87 30.85
C PRO A 102 -14.36 -2.47 31.43
N GLU A 103 -13.52 -2.27 32.45
CA GLU A 103 -13.32 -0.98 33.10
C GLU A 103 -12.67 0.04 32.15
N LEU A 104 -11.75 -0.40 31.30
CA LEU A 104 -11.12 0.43 30.30
C LEU A 104 -12.06 0.71 29.12
N GLN A 105 -12.98 -0.20 28.82
CA GLN A 105 -14.01 0.01 27.80
C GLN A 105 -15.04 1.08 28.21
N SER A 106 -15.19 1.38 29.50
CA SER A 106 -16.02 2.48 29.96
C SER A 106 -15.36 3.85 29.74
N ASN A 107 -14.08 3.90 29.43
CA ASN A 107 -13.35 5.12 29.09
C ASN A 107 -13.57 5.45 27.60
N GLU A 108 -14.28 6.56 27.34
CA GLU A 108 -14.63 6.99 25.97
C GLU A 108 -13.38 7.17 25.06
N LEU A 109 -12.28 7.65 25.64
CA LEU A 109 -11.04 7.84 24.88
C LEU A 109 -10.42 6.49 24.47
N ALA A 110 -10.34 5.54 25.42
CA ALA A 110 -9.82 4.20 25.14
C ALA A 110 -10.68 3.49 24.07
N THR A 111 -12.00 3.56 24.21
CA THR A 111 -12.92 2.96 23.24
C THR A 111 -12.73 3.51 21.84
N LYS A 112 -12.65 4.84 21.68
CA LYS A 112 -12.40 5.47 20.38
C LYS A 112 -11.07 5.07 19.78
N GLN A 113 -10.01 4.98 20.58
CA GLN A 113 -8.70 4.54 20.12
C GLN A 113 -8.69 3.08 19.65
N LEU A 114 -9.41 2.20 20.38
CA LEU A 114 -9.58 0.81 19.97
C LEU A 114 -10.35 0.67 18.66
N GLU A 115 -11.41 1.45 18.46
CA GLU A 115 -12.18 1.47 17.20
C GLU A 115 -11.28 1.90 16.02
N ILE A 116 -10.51 2.98 16.17
CA ILE A 116 -9.57 3.45 15.14
C ILE A 116 -8.51 2.38 14.85
N TYR A 117 -7.98 1.72 15.88
CA TYR A 117 -6.99 0.66 15.72
C TYR A 117 -7.52 -0.52 14.91
N VAL A 118 -8.75 -0.96 15.20
CA VAL A 118 -9.41 -2.04 14.44
C VAL A 118 -9.67 -1.62 13.00
N ASP A 119 -10.17 -0.39 12.78
CA ASP A 119 -10.41 0.14 11.44
C ASP A 119 -9.12 0.24 10.62
N ASN A 120 -8.04 0.73 11.23
CA ASN A 120 -6.73 0.79 10.59
C ASN A 120 -6.21 -0.60 10.21
N ASN A 121 -6.35 -1.60 11.08
CA ASN A 121 -5.95 -2.97 10.76
C ASN A 121 -6.74 -3.55 9.59
N ASN A 122 -8.04 -3.26 9.49
CA ASN A 122 -8.85 -3.67 8.35
C ASN A 122 -8.37 -2.99 7.06
N LYS A 123 -8.09 -1.69 7.10
CA LYS A 123 -7.53 -0.94 5.97
C LYS A 123 -6.15 -1.45 5.55
N ILE A 124 -5.27 -1.75 6.51
CA ILE A 124 -3.96 -2.35 6.24
C ILE A 124 -4.13 -3.69 5.52
N LYS A 125 -5.08 -4.52 5.97
CA LYS A 125 -5.36 -5.81 5.33
C LYS A 125 -5.82 -5.62 3.88
N GLU A 126 -6.78 -4.75 3.63
CA GLU A 126 -7.27 -4.43 2.27
C GLU A 126 -6.14 -3.92 1.37
N LEU A 127 -5.32 -2.98 1.87
CA LEU A 127 -4.19 -2.44 1.13
C LEU A 127 -3.11 -3.51 0.84
N LYS A 128 -2.87 -4.45 1.75
CA LYS A 128 -1.97 -5.59 1.52
C LYS A 128 -2.53 -6.56 0.48
N GLU A 129 -3.83 -6.78 0.43
CA GLU A 129 -4.49 -7.56 -0.63
C GLU A 129 -4.33 -6.86 -2.00
N ASP A 130 -4.53 -5.55 -2.05
CA ASP A 130 -4.28 -4.74 -3.26
C ASP A 130 -2.81 -4.80 -3.70
N GLN A 131 -1.87 -4.77 -2.76
CA GLN A 131 -0.44 -4.90 -3.02
C GLN A 131 -0.10 -6.27 -3.65
N ILE A 132 -0.73 -7.35 -3.17
CA ILE A 132 -0.58 -8.69 -3.76
C ILE A 132 -1.12 -8.71 -5.20
N ASN A 133 -2.30 -8.13 -5.43
CA ASN A 133 -2.91 -8.03 -6.76
C ASN A 133 -2.03 -7.20 -7.71
N LEU A 134 -1.48 -6.09 -7.23
CA LEU A 134 -0.56 -5.25 -7.99
C LEU A 134 0.75 -5.99 -8.32
N SER A 135 1.28 -6.75 -7.38
CA SER A 135 2.49 -7.57 -7.56
C SER A 135 2.28 -8.62 -8.66
N ARG A 136 1.11 -9.26 -8.69
CA ARG A 136 0.71 -10.19 -9.75
C ARG A 136 0.65 -9.49 -11.11
N ASN A 137 0.06 -8.29 -11.19
CA ASN A 137 0.01 -7.51 -12.42
C ASN A 137 1.41 -7.07 -12.89
N ARG A 138 2.28 -6.70 -11.96
CA ARG A 138 3.70 -6.43 -12.26
C ARG A 138 4.41 -7.65 -12.82
N PHE A 139 4.20 -8.83 -12.27
CA PHE A 139 4.78 -10.07 -12.78
C PHE A 139 4.39 -10.29 -14.25
N TRP A 140 3.11 -10.15 -14.58
CA TRP A 140 2.63 -10.28 -15.97
C TRP A 140 3.22 -9.23 -16.90
N LEU A 141 3.41 -8.00 -16.45
CA LEU A 141 4.04 -6.91 -17.23
C LEU A 141 5.52 -7.17 -17.51
N TYR A 142 6.26 -7.76 -16.58
CA TYR A 142 7.70 -7.97 -16.72
C TYR A 142 8.06 -9.35 -17.27
N PHE A 143 7.31 -10.39 -16.93
CA PHE A 143 7.65 -11.78 -17.21
C PHE A 143 6.55 -12.54 -17.96
N GLY A 144 5.39 -11.94 -18.14
CA GLY A 144 4.21 -12.60 -18.67
C GLY A 144 4.44 -13.17 -20.07
N GLY A 145 4.48 -14.49 -20.14
CA GLY A 145 4.45 -15.34 -21.30
C GLY A 145 3.58 -16.54 -21.02
#